data_d6571a10ef7b8e9729bfffa47f0a75b8
#
_entry.id   d6571a10ef7b8e9729bfffa47f0a75b8
#
_cell.length_a   1.000
_cell.length_b   1.000
_cell.length_c   1.000
_cell.angle_alpha   90.00
_cell.angle_beta   90.00
_cell.angle_gamma   90.00
#
_symmetry.space_group_name_H-M   'P 1'
#
loop_
_entity.id
_entity.type
_entity.pdbx_description
1 polymer ?
#
loop_
_entity_poly.entity_id
_entity_poly.type
_entity_poly.pdbx_seq_one_letter_code
_entity_poly.pdbx_strand_id
1 'polypeptide(L)'
;RDENPPLWLFRNIITELQKEQPELFTAESVQALREMMREGVEQEIAWGHYVIGDDIPGLNRQMISDYIRYLGNLRWTSLGYPALYPGFESEPESMEWVSQYADANMVKTDFFEARSTAYAKSTALIDDL
;
A
#
# COMPACT_ATOMS: atom_id res chain seq x y z
N ARG A 1 11.01 6.36 -8.03
CA ARG A 1 11.37 5.93 -7.59
C ARG A 1 10.92 5.25 -6.93
N ASP A 2 10.87 5.05 -6.63
CA ASP A 2 11.06 4.29 -6.17
C ASP A 2 10.24 3.54 -5.41
N GLU A 3 9.91 2.44 -5.72
CA GLU A 3 9.12 1.58 -5.00
C GLU A 3 9.84 1.03 -3.82
N ASN A 4 9.13 0.83 -2.74
CA ASN A 4 9.62 0.16 -1.57
C ASN A 4 10.06 -1.26 -1.98
N PRO A 5 11.30 -1.71 -1.67
CA PRO A 5 11.78 -3.01 -2.08
C PRO A 5 10.85 -4.19 -1.75
N PRO A 6 10.21 -4.26 -0.57
CA PRO A 6 9.29 -5.35 -0.30
C PRO A 6 8.10 -5.40 -1.25
N LEU A 7 7.58 -4.24 -1.65
CA LEU A 7 6.47 -4.19 -2.59
C LEU A 7 6.89 -4.63 -3.98
N TRP A 8 8.08 -4.19 -4.38
CA TRP A 8 8.64 -4.55 -5.67
C TRP A 8 8.85 -6.06 -5.74
N LEU A 9 9.37 -6.64 -4.67
CA LEU A 9 9.62 -8.07 -4.60
C LEU A 9 8.30 -8.85 -4.67
N PHE A 10 7.30 -8.42 -3.93
CA PHE A 10 5.99 -9.06 -3.93
C PHE A 10 5.39 -9.05 -5.34
N ARG A 11 5.43 -7.90 -5.99
CA ARG A 11 4.90 -7.78 -7.35
C ARG A 11 5.63 -8.71 -8.31
N ASN A 12 6.96 -8.78 -8.20
CA ASN A 12 7.74 -9.62 -9.09
C ASN A 12 7.45 -11.09 -8.86
N ILE A 13 7.30 -11.51 -7.61
CA ILE A 13 6.98 -12.89 -7.29
C ILE A 13 5.62 -13.27 -7.89
N ILE A 14 4.62 -12.43 -7.69
CA ILE A 14 3.29 -12.71 -8.21
C ILE A 14 3.30 -12.75 -9.74
N THR A 15 4.01 -11.80 -10.36
CA THR A 15 4.09 -11.73 -11.82
C THR A 15 4.74 -13.00 -12.38
N GLU A 16 5.82 -13.46 -11.75
CA GLU A 16 6.47 -14.67 -12.20
C GLU A 16 5.60 -15.90 -12.02
N LEU A 17 4.89 -15.98 -10.92
CA LEU A 17 3.96 -17.09 -10.69
C LEU A 17 2.84 -17.09 -11.71
N GLN A 18 2.34 -15.91 -12.10
CA GLN A 18 1.31 -15.81 -13.13
C GLN A 18 1.81 -16.40 -14.46
N LYS A 19 3.08 -16.24 -14.75
CA LYS A 19 3.67 -16.75 -15.97
C LYS A 19 3.95 -18.25 -15.88
N GLU A 20 4.51 -18.68 -14.77
CA GLU A 20 4.97 -20.05 -14.62
C GLU A 20 3.88 -21.02 -14.23
N GLN A 21 2.95 -20.57 -13.43
CA GLN A 21 1.87 -21.42 -12.94
C GLN A 21 0.54 -20.70 -13.02
N PRO A 22 0.09 -20.40 -14.24
CA PRO A 22 -1.19 -19.68 -14.40
C PRO A 22 -2.39 -20.43 -13.83
N GLU A 23 -2.28 -21.74 -13.68
CA GLU A 23 -3.36 -22.53 -13.13
C GLU A 23 -3.65 -22.20 -11.66
N LEU A 24 -2.72 -21.53 -10.98
CA LEU A 24 -2.96 -21.10 -9.60
C LEU A 24 -3.87 -19.89 -9.53
N PHE A 25 -4.02 -19.17 -10.65
CA PHE A 25 -4.75 -17.90 -10.66
C PHE A 25 -6.15 -18.07 -11.24
N THR A 26 -6.92 -18.94 -10.58
CA THR A 26 -8.33 -19.13 -10.92
C THR A 26 -9.13 -17.91 -10.45
N ALA A 27 -10.36 -17.78 -10.92
CA ALA A 27 -11.22 -16.69 -10.48
C ALA A 27 -11.37 -16.69 -8.97
N GLU A 28 -11.45 -17.89 -8.38
CA GLU A 28 -11.60 -18.02 -6.93
C GLU A 28 -10.34 -17.57 -6.20
N SER A 29 -9.17 -18.00 -6.69
CA SER A 29 -7.91 -17.62 -6.08
C SER A 29 -7.66 -16.12 -6.18
N VAL A 30 -7.96 -15.54 -7.34
CA VAL A 30 -7.77 -14.12 -7.55
C VAL A 30 -8.71 -13.32 -6.66
N GLN A 31 -9.95 -13.80 -6.48
CA GLN A 31 -10.87 -13.12 -5.57
C GLN A 31 -10.36 -13.17 -4.13
N ALA A 32 -9.81 -14.29 -3.70
CA ALA A 32 -9.23 -14.39 -2.37
C ALA A 32 -8.05 -13.45 -2.21
N LEU A 33 -7.20 -13.37 -3.24
CA LEU A 33 -6.06 -12.45 -3.22
C LEU A 33 -6.53 -11.01 -3.17
N ARG A 34 -7.59 -10.70 -3.93
CA ARG A 34 -8.16 -9.36 -3.94
C ARG A 34 -8.67 -8.97 -2.56
N GLU A 35 -9.33 -9.88 -1.87
CA GLU A 35 -9.81 -9.60 -0.52
C GLU A 35 -8.67 -9.40 0.46
N MET A 36 -7.60 -10.17 0.32
CA MET A 36 -6.41 -9.97 1.14
C MET A 36 -5.79 -8.60 0.91
N MET A 37 -5.75 -8.16 -0.35
CA MET A 37 -5.22 -6.85 -0.68
C MET A 37 -6.07 -5.74 -0.07
N ARG A 38 -7.40 -5.87 -0.16
CA ARG A 38 -8.29 -4.89 0.42
C ARG A 38 -8.14 -4.84 1.93
N GLU A 39 -8.04 -5.98 2.57
CA GLU A 39 -7.83 -6.02 4.01
C GLU A 39 -6.53 -5.33 4.37
N GLY A 40 -5.46 -5.58 3.61
CA GLY A 40 -4.19 -4.94 3.84
C GLY A 40 -4.27 -3.42 3.69
N VAL A 41 -5.00 -2.96 2.68
CA VAL A 41 -5.20 -1.52 2.48
C VAL A 41 -5.95 -0.91 3.66
N GLU A 42 -7.02 -1.57 4.12
CA GLU A 42 -7.78 -1.03 5.24
C GLU A 42 -6.96 -1.00 6.52
N GLN A 43 -6.10 -2.00 6.72
CA GLN A 43 -5.19 -1.99 7.87
C GLN A 43 -4.18 -0.87 7.76
N GLU A 44 -3.70 -0.60 6.56
CA GLU A 44 -2.76 0.49 6.35
C GLU A 44 -3.41 1.85 6.58
N ILE A 45 -4.68 1.98 6.19
CA ILE A 45 -5.44 3.20 6.47
C ILE A 45 -5.55 3.42 7.98
N ALA A 46 -5.89 2.37 8.71
CA ALA A 46 -5.99 2.47 10.15
C ALA A 46 -4.66 2.84 10.78
N TRP A 47 -3.58 2.25 10.29
CA TRP A 47 -2.24 2.57 10.75
C TRP A 47 -1.89 4.03 10.45
N GLY A 48 -2.23 4.48 9.24
CA GLY A 48 -1.98 5.88 8.87
C GLY A 48 -2.71 6.86 9.77
N HIS A 49 -3.97 6.55 10.11
CA HIS A 49 -4.74 7.39 11.03
C HIS A 49 -4.10 7.43 12.41
N TYR A 50 -3.59 6.29 12.84
CA TYR A 50 -2.95 6.19 14.15
C TYR A 50 -1.65 6.99 14.19
N VAL A 51 -0.82 6.84 13.17
CA VAL A 51 0.51 7.46 13.16
C VAL A 51 0.43 8.97 12.91
N ILE A 52 -0.39 9.39 11.95
CA ILE A 52 -0.46 10.79 11.56
C ILE A 52 -1.50 11.53 12.40
N GLY A 53 -2.65 10.88 12.62
CA GLY A 53 -3.71 11.49 13.41
C GLY A 53 -4.19 12.79 12.81
N ASP A 54 -4.44 13.76 13.66
CA ASP A 54 -4.91 15.07 13.25
C ASP A 54 -3.86 16.15 13.48
N ASP A 55 -2.61 15.72 13.71
CA ASP A 55 -1.55 16.63 14.15
C ASP A 55 -0.88 17.40 13.01
N ILE A 56 -1.10 16.99 11.77
CA ILE A 56 -0.48 17.66 10.64
C ILE A 56 -1.50 18.59 9.98
N PRO A 57 -1.26 19.92 10.04
CA PRO A 57 -2.20 20.87 9.43
C PRO A 57 -2.39 20.60 7.95
N GLY A 58 -3.64 20.63 7.51
CA GLY A 58 -3.97 20.41 6.10
C GLY A 58 -4.08 18.97 5.68
N LEU A 59 -3.84 18.05 6.61
CA LEU A 59 -3.91 16.61 6.32
C LEU A 59 -4.95 15.99 7.25
N ASN A 60 -6.05 15.49 6.69
CA ASN A 60 -7.09 14.87 7.49
C ASN A 60 -7.23 13.40 7.15
N ARG A 61 -8.05 12.70 7.92
CA ARG A 61 -8.19 11.25 7.78
C ARG A 61 -8.75 10.84 6.43
N GLN A 62 -9.67 11.63 5.88
CA GLN A 62 -10.23 11.32 4.58
C GLN A 62 -9.15 11.36 3.49
N MET A 63 -8.29 12.38 3.56
CA MET A 63 -7.19 12.50 2.60
C MET A 63 -6.25 11.31 2.70
N ILE A 64 -5.95 10.88 3.91
CA ILE A 64 -5.09 9.71 4.14
C ILE A 64 -5.73 8.47 3.54
N SER A 65 -7.02 8.25 3.82
CA SER A 65 -7.73 7.10 3.29
C SER A 65 -7.74 7.08 1.77
N ASP A 66 -8.04 8.22 1.17
CA ASP A 66 -8.13 8.33 -0.29
C ASP A 66 -6.77 8.03 -0.94
N TYR A 67 -5.71 8.56 -0.36
CA TYR A 67 -4.38 8.36 -0.91
C TYR A 67 -3.95 6.90 -0.79
N ILE A 68 -4.23 6.27 0.33
CA ILE A 68 -3.83 4.87 0.53
C ILE A 68 -4.63 3.95 -0.39
N ARG A 69 -5.92 4.26 -0.64
CA ARG A 69 -6.70 3.49 -1.60
C ARG A 69 -6.15 3.65 -3.01
N TYR A 70 -5.73 4.85 -3.36
CA TYR A 70 -5.08 5.08 -4.65
C TYR A 70 -3.81 4.24 -4.77
N LEU A 71 -2.97 4.22 -3.75
CA LEU A 71 -1.76 3.42 -3.76
C LEU A 71 -2.07 1.93 -3.87
N GLY A 72 -3.12 1.49 -3.18
CA GLY A 72 -3.55 0.10 -3.29
C GLY A 72 -3.96 -0.26 -4.70
N ASN A 73 -4.66 0.66 -5.37
CA ASN A 73 -5.04 0.46 -6.76
C ASN A 73 -3.80 0.34 -7.66
N LEU A 74 -2.82 1.22 -7.45
CA LEU A 74 -1.60 1.17 -8.25
C LEU A 74 -0.94 -0.21 -8.15
N ARG A 75 -0.84 -0.73 -6.94
CA ARG A 75 -0.20 -2.02 -6.71
C ARG A 75 -1.00 -3.15 -7.31
N TRP A 76 -2.31 -3.13 -7.11
CA TRP A 76 -3.18 -4.20 -7.59
C TRP A 76 -3.26 -4.23 -9.11
N THR A 77 -3.47 -3.06 -9.73
CA THR A 77 -3.59 -3.00 -11.18
C THR A 77 -2.26 -3.31 -11.88
N SER A 78 -1.14 -3.12 -11.18
CA SER A 78 0.16 -3.50 -11.75
C SER A 78 0.27 -4.99 -11.99
N LEU A 79 -0.59 -5.79 -11.37
CA LEU A 79 -0.65 -7.22 -11.58
C LEU A 79 -1.56 -7.61 -12.75
N GLY A 80 -2.21 -6.62 -13.36
CA GLY A 80 -3.07 -6.86 -14.52
C GLY A 80 -4.55 -6.98 -14.20
N TYR A 81 -4.95 -6.66 -12.99
CA TYR A 81 -6.35 -6.78 -12.59
C TYR A 81 -7.06 -5.43 -12.59
N PRO A 82 -8.40 -5.42 -12.70
CA PRO A 82 -9.15 -4.17 -12.60
C PRO A 82 -8.97 -3.51 -11.23
N ALA A 83 -9.28 -2.22 -11.16
CA ALA A 83 -9.09 -1.45 -9.94
C ALA A 83 -9.69 -2.12 -8.71
N LEU A 84 -8.95 -2.06 -7.62
CA LEU A 84 -9.39 -2.59 -6.34
C LEU A 84 -10.48 -1.69 -5.74
N TYR A 85 -10.33 -0.39 -5.92
CA TYR A 85 -11.28 0.61 -5.43
C TYR A 85 -11.70 1.51 -6.60
N PRO A 86 -12.87 1.26 -7.20
CA PRO A 86 -13.34 2.14 -8.26
C PRO A 86 -13.48 3.58 -7.75
N GLY A 87 -13.05 4.53 -8.55
CA GLY A 87 -13.07 5.93 -8.16
C GLY A 87 -11.74 6.46 -7.64
N PHE A 88 -10.78 5.58 -7.43
CA PHE A 88 -9.45 5.97 -6.91
C PHE A 88 -8.35 5.58 -7.87
N GLU A 89 -8.63 5.69 -9.16
CA GLU A 89 -7.67 5.28 -10.17
C GLU A 89 -6.56 6.30 -10.43
N SER A 90 -6.79 7.54 -10.02
CA SER A 90 -5.77 8.58 -10.15
C SER A 90 -5.51 9.22 -8.80
N GLU A 91 -4.35 9.87 -8.68
CA GLU A 91 -3.97 10.49 -7.42
C GLU A 91 -5.01 11.56 -7.05
N PRO A 92 -5.54 11.51 -5.81
CA PRO A 92 -6.51 12.50 -5.37
C PRO A 92 -5.94 13.91 -5.41
N GLU A 93 -6.72 14.84 -5.93
CA GLU A 93 -6.27 16.23 -6.01
C GLU A 93 -5.89 16.79 -4.64
N SER A 94 -6.64 16.38 -3.63
CA SER A 94 -6.39 16.85 -2.27
C SER A 94 -5.02 16.40 -1.74
N MET A 95 -4.44 15.39 -2.36
CA MET A 95 -3.14 14.87 -1.91
C MET A 95 -1.99 15.31 -2.79
N GLU A 96 -2.25 16.01 -3.88
CA GLU A 96 -1.21 16.41 -4.79
C GLU A 96 -0.15 17.27 -4.10
N TRP A 97 -0.61 18.28 -3.34
CA TRP A 97 0.34 19.15 -2.64
C TRP A 97 1.05 18.38 -1.51
N VAL A 98 0.36 17.43 -0.88
CA VAL A 98 0.97 16.62 0.17
C VAL A 98 2.06 15.73 -0.42
N SER A 99 1.80 15.19 -1.60
CA SER A 99 2.78 14.36 -2.29
C SER A 99 4.04 15.17 -2.59
N GLN A 100 3.87 16.40 -3.08
CA GLN A 100 4.99 17.28 -3.35
C GLN A 100 5.72 17.67 -2.06
N TYR A 101 4.96 17.97 -1.03
CA TYR A 101 5.52 18.29 0.28
C TYR A 101 6.29 17.11 0.85
N ALA A 102 5.75 15.91 0.72
CA ALA A 102 6.37 14.71 1.24
C ALA A 102 7.70 14.43 0.55
N ASP A 103 7.76 14.67 -0.75
CA ASP A 103 9.01 14.49 -1.49
C ASP A 103 10.08 15.44 -0.96
N ALA A 104 9.70 16.65 -0.60
CA ALA A 104 10.63 17.64 -0.10
C ALA A 104 10.94 17.48 1.39
N ASN A 105 9.96 17.04 2.17
CA ASN A 105 10.05 17.04 3.64
C ASN A 105 9.95 15.67 4.28
N MET A 106 9.87 14.63 3.50
CA MET A 106 9.96 13.26 3.98
C MET A 106 8.77 12.80 4.81
N VAL A 107 7.64 13.49 4.75
CA VAL A 107 6.47 13.09 5.53
C VAL A 107 6.00 11.70 5.11
N LYS A 108 5.83 11.51 3.81
CA LYS A 108 5.42 10.23 3.27
C LYS A 108 6.48 9.16 3.51
N THR A 109 7.72 9.53 3.34
CA THR A 109 8.83 8.63 3.56
C THR A 109 8.88 8.18 5.01
N ASP A 110 8.73 9.12 5.95
CA ASP A 110 8.75 8.81 7.37
C ASP A 110 7.64 7.83 7.74
N PHE A 111 6.45 8.04 7.18
CA PHE A 111 5.34 7.14 7.45
C PHE A 111 5.65 5.71 7.02
N PHE A 112 6.14 5.55 5.80
CA PHE A 112 6.44 4.22 5.28
C PHE A 112 7.66 3.60 5.95
N GLU A 113 8.62 4.40 6.34
CA GLU A 113 9.78 3.92 7.07
C GLU A 113 9.39 3.43 8.46
N ALA A 114 8.53 4.15 9.15
CA ALA A 114 8.07 3.75 10.46
C ALA A 114 7.37 2.39 10.40
N ARG A 115 6.56 2.18 9.37
CA ARG A 115 5.87 0.92 9.18
C ARG A 115 6.86 -0.21 8.90
N SER A 116 7.85 0.03 8.05
CA SER A 116 8.87 -0.97 7.72
C SER A 116 9.68 -1.33 8.96
N THR A 117 10.03 -0.34 9.76
CA THR A 117 10.81 -0.56 10.97
C THR A 117 10.03 -1.40 11.97
N ALA A 118 8.74 -1.13 12.12
CA ALA A 118 7.89 -1.90 13.02
C ALA A 118 7.82 -3.36 12.58
N TYR A 119 7.71 -3.57 11.28
CA TYR A 119 7.69 -4.92 10.73
C TYR A 119 8.99 -5.67 11.00
N ALA A 120 10.11 -5.01 10.78
CA ALA A 120 11.42 -5.63 11.00
C ALA A 120 11.62 -6.01 12.45
N LYS A 121 11.22 -5.15 13.36
CA LYS A 121 11.34 -5.43 14.79
C LYS A 121 10.47 -6.62 15.20
N SER A 122 9.28 -6.67 14.65
CA SER A 122 8.37 -7.78 14.97
C SER A 122 8.96 -9.11 14.50
N THR A 123 9.54 -9.11 13.32
CA THR A 123 10.17 -10.32 12.78
C THR A 123 11.36 -10.75 13.61
N ALA A 124 12.18 -9.79 14.03
CA ALA A 124 13.34 -10.09 14.84
C ALA A 124 12.94 -10.71 16.18
N LEU A 125 11.88 -10.21 16.77
CA LEU A 125 11.40 -10.74 18.04
C LEU A 125 10.91 -12.19 17.89
N ILE A 126 10.27 -12.48 16.79
CA ILE A 126 9.80 -13.83 16.52
C ILE A 126 10.98 -14.78 16.35
N ASP A 127 12.00 -14.34 15.66
CA ASP A 127 13.18 -15.16 15.42
C ASP A 127 13.92 -15.48 16.72
N ASP A 128 13.84 -14.60 17.70
CA ASP A 128 14.50 -14.80 18.99
C ASP A 128 13.76 -15.76 19.90
N LEU A 129 12.53 -16.07 19.56
CA LEU A 129 11.73 -17.00 20.38
C LEU A 129 12.00 -18.45 19.99
#